data_3ad96669e2fe24b1ac3311e39b055927
#
_entry.id   3ad96669e2fe24b1ac3311e39b055927
#
_cell.length_a   1.000
_cell.length_b   1.000
_cell.length_c   1.000
_cell.angle_alpha   90.00
_cell.angle_beta   90.00
_cell.angle_gamma   90.00
#
_symmetry.space_group_name_H-M   'P 1'
#
loop_
_entity.id
_entity.type
_entity.pdbx_description
1 polymer ?
#
loop_
_entity_poly.entity_id
_entity_poly.type
_entity_poly.pdbx_seq_one_letter_code
_entity_poly.pdbx_strand_id
1 'polypeptide(L)'
;MPPRIPRACRKHGCRHTTTDRSGYCTEHQNTGWEVHQQGKSRHQRGYGNDWTIRRARILKRDNHICKECLRGGRAAPATTVDHIVPKAHGGTDEDTNLESLCWPCHRSKTAMERLR
;
A
#
# COMPACT_ATOMS: atom_id res chain seq x y z
N MET A 1 11.67 30.72 -34.94
CA MET A 1 12.03 30.89 -33.54
C MET A 1 13.53 30.79 -33.38
N PRO A 2 14.10 31.61 -32.54
CA PRO A 2 15.51 31.48 -32.28
C PRO A 2 15.74 30.12 -31.56
N PRO A 3 16.87 29.44 -31.83
CA PRO A 3 17.17 28.20 -31.14
C PRO A 3 17.36 28.46 -29.66
N ARG A 4 16.91 27.48 -28.86
CA ARG A 4 17.09 27.59 -27.41
C ARG A 4 18.55 27.39 -27.03
N ILE A 5 18.97 28.15 -26.04
CA ILE A 5 20.33 28.00 -25.52
C ILE A 5 20.44 26.71 -24.77
N PRO A 6 21.40 25.81 -25.10
CA PRO A 6 21.58 24.58 -24.38
C PRO A 6 21.89 24.83 -22.89
N ARG A 7 21.30 24.04 -22.02
CA ARG A 7 21.52 24.08 -20.57
C ARG A 7 22.13 22.77 -20.10
N ALA A 8 22.85 22.80 -19.02
CA ALA A 8 23.33 21.58 -18.40
C ALA A 8 22.15 20.72 -17.94
N CYS A 9 22.27 19.40 -18.17
CA CYS A 9 21.27 18.46 -17.68
C CYS A 9 21.12 18.59 -16.17
N ARG A 10 19.89 18.59 -15.68
CA ARG A 10 19.60 18.77 -14.25
C ARG A 10 20.02 17.57 -13.40
N LYS A 11 20.28 16.44 -14.02
CA LYS A 11 20.72 15.26 -13.28
C LYS A 11 22.13 15.47 -12.74
N HIS A 12 22.31 15.26 -11.45
CA HIS A 12 23.60 15.40 -10.78
C HIS A 12 24.64 14.47 -11.42
N GLY A 13 25.79 15.03 -11.80
CA GLY A 13 26.88 14.28 -12.42
C GLY A 13 26.74 14.06 -13.92
N CYS A 14 25.67 14.53 -14.56
CA CYS A 14 25.52 14.42 -16.00
C CYS A 14 26.32 15.50 -16.72
N ARG A 15 27.08 15.10 -17.76
CA ARG A 15 27.89 16.02 -18.56
C ARG A 15 27.18 16.55 -19.79
N HIS A 16 26.01 16.05 -20.08
CA HIS A 16 25.27 16.43 -21.28
C HIS A 16 24.53 17.75 -21.11
N THR A 17 24.24 18.39 -22.23
CA THR A 17 23.40 19.58 -22.26
C THR A 17 22.08 19.23 -22.92
N THR A 18 21.08 20.07 -22.70
CA THR A 18 19.76 19.87 -23.27
C THR A 18 19.11 21.20 -23.60
N THR A 19 18.27 21.21 -24.63
CA THR A 19 17.38 22.32 -24.96
C THR A 19 15.93 21.99 -24.60
N ASP A 20 15.68 20.83 -24.02
CA ASP A 20 14.35 20.37 -23.65
C ASP A 20 13.77 21.19 -22.49
N ARG A 21 12.47 21.35 -22.50
CA ARG A 21 11.73 22.09 -21.45
C ARG A 21 11.94 21.48 -20.05
N SER A 22 12.08 20.17 -19.98
CA SER A 22 12.28 19.47 -18.72
C SER A 22 13.60 19.82 -18.05
N GLY A 23 14.59 20.27 -18.82
CA GLY A 23 15.94 20.52 -18.33
C GLY A 23 16.79 19.25 -18.23
N TYR A 24 16.33 18.13 -18.77
CA TYR A 24 17.05 16.85 -18.80
C TYR A 24 17.42 16.48 -20.22
N CYS A 25 18.60 15.88 -20.39
CA CYS A 25 19.03 15.35 -21.69
C CYS A 25 18.18 14.13 -22.07
N THR A 26 18.33 13.67 -23.33
CA THR A 26 17.53 12.53 -23.82
C THR A 26 17.68 11.27 -22.98
N GLU A 27 18.82 11.08 -22.35
CA GLU A 27 19.06 9.92 -21.48
C GLU A 27 18.32 10.01 -20.13
N HIS A 28 18.00 11.23 -19.69
CA HIS A 28 17.45 11.45 -18.36
C HIS A 28 16.03 12.02 -18.33
N GLN A 29 15.40 12.24 -19.48
CA GLN A 29 14.08 12.87 -19.55
C GLN A 29 13.01 12.08 -18.79
N ASN A 30 13.07 10.77 -18.81
CA ASN A 30 12.06 9.90 -18.18
C ASN A 30 12.54 9.22 -16.91
N THR A 31 13.77 9.45 -16.49
CA THR A 31 14.36 8.75 -15.35
C THR A 31 13.61 9.00 -14.05
N GLY A 32 13.25 10.25 -13.80
CA GLY A 32 12.50 10.62 -12.60
C GLY A 32 11.13 9.96 -12.53
N TRP A 33 10.46 9.88 -13.69
CA TRP A 33 9.16 9.21 -13.78
C TRP A 33 9.27 7.72 -13.53
N GLU A 34 10.25 7.06 -14.15
CA GLU A 34 10.46 5.62 -13.98
C GLU A 34 10.81 5.26 -12.54
N VAL A 35 11.71 6.02 -11.91
CA VAL A 35 12.07 5.80 -10.51
C VAL A 35 10.87 5.98 -9.61
N HIS A 36 10.07 7.00 -9.85
CA HIS A 36 8.86 7.26 -9.09
C HIS A 36 7.85 6.12 -9.22
N GLN A 37 7.65 5.61 -10.44
CA GLN A 37 6.75 4.47 -10.67
C GLN A 37 7.26 3.19 -10.04
N GLN A 38 8.55 2.92 -10.10
CA GLN A 38 9.14 1.73 -9.50
C GLN A 38 8.94 1.71 -7.98
N GLY A 39 9.15 2.84 -7.33
CA GLY A 39 8.93 2.96 -5.90
C GLY A 39 7.49 2.67 -5.50
N LYS A 40 6.53 3.16 -6.27
CA LYS A 40 5.11 2.92 -6.03
C LYS A 40 4.71 1.48 -6.35
N SER A 41 5.24 0.90 -7.43
CA SER A 41 4.81 -0.41 -7.90
C SER A 41 5.16 -1.54 -6.93
N ARG A 42 6.23 -1.41 -6.16
CA ARG A 42 6.63 -2.44 -5.22
C ARG A 42 5.62 -2.64 -4.10
N HIS A 43 5.07 -1.55 -3.57
CA HIS A 43 4.08 -1.62 -2.49
C HIS A 43 2.65 -1.67 -3.00
N GLN A 44 2.34 -1.00 -4.11
CA GLN A 44 0.97 -0.85 -4.57
C GLN A 44 0.54 -1.95 -5.55
N ARG A 45 1.45 -2.46 -6.39
CA ARG A 45 1.09 -3.50 -7.35
C ARG A 45 1.15 -4.91 -6.77
N GLY A 46 2.19 -5.22 -5.98
CA GLY A 46 2.34 -6.53 -5.38
C GLY A 46 1.48 -6.67 -4.13
N TYR A 47 1.81 -5.90 -3.11
CA TYR A 47 1.19 -6.01 -1.80
C TYR A 47 -0.23 -5.47 -1.74
N GLY A 48 -0.47 -4.28 -2.29
CA GLY A 48 -1.77 -3.62 -2.18
C GLY A 48 -2.86 -4.40 -2.89
N ASN A 49 -2.57 -4.93 -4.07
CA ASN A 49 -3.56 -5.65 -4.87
C ASN A 49 -3.89 -7.01 -4.25
N ASP A 50 -2.88 -7.77 -3.83
CA ASP A 50 -3.08 -9.06 -3.18
C ASP A 50 -3.84 -8.92 -1.88
N TRP A 51 -3.52 -7.92 -1.09
CA TRP A 51 -4.23 -7.64 0.15
C TRP A 51 -5.68 -7.22 -0.11
N THR A 52 -5.92 -6.40 -1.12
CA THR A 52 -7.28 -5.98 -1.49
C THR A 52 -8.15 -7.16 -1.87
N ILE A 53 -7.63 -8.08 -2.68
CA ILE A 53 -8.33 -9.29 -3.10
C ILE A 53 -8.59 -10.19 -1.88
N ARG A 54 -7.60 -10.39 -1.04
CA ARG A 54 -7.71 -11.22 0.16
C ARG A 54 -8.72 -10.64 1.15
N ARG A 55 -8.65 -9.35 1.38
CA ARG A 55 -9.58 -8.62 2.24
C ARG A 55 -11.03 -8.81 1.78
N ALA A 56 -11.29 -8.63 0.49
CA ALA A 56 -12.61 -8.80 -0.08
C ALA A 56 -13.11 -10.23 0.11
N ARG A 57 -12.24 -11.22 -0.09
CA ARG A 57 -12.58 -12.64 0.09
C ARG A 57 -12.94 -12.95 1.55
N ILE A 58 -12.18 -12.42 2.50
CA ILE A 58 -12.46 -12.65 3.92
C ILE A 58 -13.76 -11.98 4.36
N LEU A 59 -13.99 -10.74 3.93
CA LEU A 59 -15.24 -10.04 4.21
C LEU A 59 -16.45 -10.81 3.68
N LYS A 60 -16.33 -11.32 2.47
CA LYS A 60 -17.40 -12.13 1.87
C LYS A 60 -17.60 -13.45 2.62
N ARG A 61 -16.52 -14.14 3.00
CA ARG A 61 -16.57 -15.37 3.80
C ARG A 61 -17.33 -15.12 5.11
N ASP A 62 -17.09 -13.98 5.76
CA ASP A 62 -17.68 -13.64 7.05
C ASP A 62 -18.99 -12.88 6.91
N ASN A 63 -19.56 -12.79 5.69
CA ASN A 63 -20.83 -12.12 5.39
C ASN A 63 -20.82 -10.65 5.83
N HIS A 64 -19.65 -9.98 5.81
CA HIS A 64 -19.47 -8.60 6.26
C HIS A 64 -19.94 -8.37 7.71
N ILE A 65 -19.79 -9.37 8.55
CA ILE A 65 -20.16 -9.30 9.97
C ILE A 65 -18.87 -9.37 10.81
N CYS A 66 -18.78 -8.49 11.80
CA CYS A 66 -17.66 -8.47 12.73
C CYS A 66 -17.66 -9.77 13.54
N LYS A 67 -16.57 -10.52 13.45
CA LYS A 67 -16.44 -11.82 14.16
C LYS A 67 -16.37 -11.64 15.66
N GLU A 68 -15.72 -10.56 16.13
CA GLU A 68 -15.61 -10.29 17.56
C GLU A 68 -16.98 -9.92 18.16
N CYS A 69 -17.75 -9.06 17.47
CA CYS A 69 -19.11 -8.73 17.92
C CYS A 69 -20.00 -9.98 17.91
N LEU A 70 -19.84 -10.83 16.90
CA LEU A 70 -20.59 -12.07 16.80
C LEU A 70 -20.30 -13.02 17.98
N ARG A 71 -19.04 -13.10 18.39
CA ARG A 71 -18.65 -13.87 19.58
C ARG A 71 -19.33 -13.33 20.84
N GLY A 72 -19.56 -12.03 20.89
CA GLY A 72 -20.28 -11.39 21.97
C GLY A 72 -21.81 -11.40 21.83
N GLY A 73 -22.33 -12.09 20.82
CA GLY A 73 -23.77 -12.21 20.60
C GLY A 73 -24.41 -11.04 19.83
N ARG A 74 -23.60 -10.19 19.17
CA ARG A 74 -24.10 -9.06 18.41
C ARG A 74 -23.75 -9.19 16.93
N ALA A 75 -24.68 -8.84 16.06
CA ALA A 75 -24.43 -8.75 14.63
C ALA A 75 -24.09 -7.30 14.30
N ALA A 76 -22.83 -7.01 14.04
CA ALA A 76 -22.36 -5.68 13.63
C ALA A 76 -21.64 -5.78 12.30
N PRO A 77 -21.80 -4.79 11.40
CA PRO A 77 -21.14 -4.84 10.09
C PRO A 77 -19.61 -4.72 10.25
N ALA A 78 -18.89 -5.55 9.53
CA ALA A 78 -17.44 -5.48 9.47
C ALA A 78 -17.03 -4.58 8.32
N THR A 79 -16.03 -3.73 8.57
CA THR A 79 -15.49 -2.83 7.57
C THR A 79 -14.01 -3.07 7.31
N THR A 80 -13.36 -3.87 8.14
CA THR A 80 -11.94 -4.14 8.04
C THR A 80 -11.64 -5.62 8.28
N VAL A 81 -10.44 -6.05 7.90
CA VAL A 81 -9.94 -7.41 8.13
C VAL A 81 -8.63 -7.30 8.89
N ASP A 82 -8.44 -8.12 9.89
CA ASP A 82 -7.24 -8.12 10.71
C ASP A 82 -6.72 -9.54 10.92
N HIS A 83 -5.47 -9.64 11.34
CA HIS A 83 -4.84 -10.91 11.69
C HIS A 83 -5.26 -11.35 13.09
N ILE A 84 -5.65 -12.60 13.24
CA ILE A 84 -5.96 -13.15 14.55
C ILE A 84 -4.70 -13.15 15.41
N VAL A 85 -3.60 -13.69 14.86
CA VAL A 85 -2.27 -13.55 15.44
C VAL A 85 -1.53 -12.49 14.64
N PRO A 86 -1.09 -11.37 15.27
CA PRO A 86 -0.40 -10.31 14.55
C PRO A 86 0.88 -10.77 13.88
N LYS A 87 1.23 -10.17 12.76
CA LYS A 87 2.49 -10.49 12.07
C LYS A 87 3.70 -10.31 12.97
N ALA A 88 3.67 -9.31 13.84
CA ALA A 88 4.74 -9.06 14.80
C ALA A 88 4.92 -10.22 15.80
N HIS A 89 3.90 -11.05 15.97
CA HIS A 89 3.91 -12.22 16.85
C HIS A 89 3.95 -13.55 16.08
N GLY A 90 4.40 -13.51 14.83
CA GLY A 90 4.52 -14.69 14.00
C GLY A 90 3.28 -15.06 13.20
N GLY A 91 2.30 -14.18 13.12
CA GLY A 91 1.08 -14.43 12.36
C GLY A 91 1.33 -14.44 10.86
N THR A 92 0.51 -15.20 10.13
CA THR A 92 0.58 -15.35 8.68
C THR A 92 -0.57 -14.63 8.01
N ASP A 93 -0.48 -14.52 6.68
CA ASP A 93 -1.56 -13.95 5.85
C ASP A 93 -2.55 -15.02 5.37
N GLU A 94 -2.52 -16.20 5.96
CA GLU A 94 -3.45 -17.26 5.60
C GLU A 94 -4.88 -16.90 6.01
N ASP A 95 -5.85 -17.36 5.21
CA ASP A 95 -7.27 -17.08 5.46
C ASP A 95 -7.70 -17.51 6.87
N THR A 96 -7.13 -18.59 7.39
CA THR A 96 -7.42 -19.09 8.73
C THR A 96 -6.94 -18.15 9.84
N ASN A 97 -6.00 -17.28 9.54
CA ASN A 97 -5.46 -16.28 10.47
C ASN A 97 -6.05 -14.88 10.25
N LEU A 98 -7.09 -14.77 9.44
CA LEU A 98 -7.73 -13.49 9.15
C LEU A 98 -9.19 -13.53 9.58
N GLU A 99 -9.66 -12.42 10.11
CA GLU A 99 -11.07 -12.27 10.48
C GLU A 99 -11.56 -10.85 10.17
N SER A 100 -12.86 -10.75 9.89
CA SER A 100 -13.51 -9.48 9.63
C SER A 100 -13.89 -8.82 10.96
N LEU A 101 -13.58 -7.54 11.08
CA LEU A 101 -13.85 -6.75 12.29
C LEU A 101 -14.53 -5.43 11.95
N CYS A 102 -15.37 -4.95 12.85
CA CYS A 102 -15.83 -3.56 12.79
C CYS A 102 -14.69 -2.65 13.26
N TRP A 103 -14.80 -1.38 12.93
CA TRP A 103 -13.74 -0.42 13.27
C TRP A 103 -13.46 -0.33 14.78
N PRO A 104 -14.47 -0.23 15.65
CA PRO A 104 -14.21 -0.20 17.10
C PRO A 104 -13.46 -1.44 17.61
N CYS A 105 -13.84 -2.64 17.15
CA CYS A 105 -13.14 -3.86 17.55
C CYS A 105 -11.71 -3.90 17.05
N HIS A 106 -11.48 -3.44 15.83
CA HIS A 106 -10.13 -3.34 15.25
C HIS A 106 -9.25 -2.40 16.08
N ARG A 107 -9.76 -1.25 16.46
CA ARG A 107 -9.04 -0.29 17.28
C ARG A 107 -8.72 -0.85 18.66
N SER A 108 -9.66 -1.50 19.30
CA SER A 108 -9.46 -2.13 20.61
C SER A 108 -8.38 -3.20 20.56
N LYS A 109 -8.43 -4.04 19.54
CA LYS A 109 -7.44 -5.10 19.34
C LYS A 109 -6.04 -4.53 19.13
N THR A 110 -5.91 -3.50 18.30
CA THR A 110 -4.62 -2.85 18.05
C THR A 110 -4.06 -2.23 19.33
N ALA A 111 -4.89 -1.59 20.14
CA ALA A 111 -4.47 -1.02 21.41
C ALA A 111 -3.97 -2.09 22.36
N MET A 112 -4.65 -3.22 22.46
CA MET A 112 -4.22 -4.33 23.30
C MET A 112 -2.91 -4.96 22.83
N GLU A 113 -2.72 -5.09 21.54
CA GLU A 113 -1.47 -5.62 20.96
C GLU A 113 -0.27 -4.73 21.26
N ARG A 114 -0.46 -3.43 21.38
CA ARG A 114 0.61 -2.48 21.75
C ARG A 114 1.04 -2.61 23.20
N LEU A 115 0.18 -3.11 24.06
CA LEU A 115 0.45 -3.25 25.49
C LEU A 115 1.17 -4.56 25.84
N ARG A 116 1.35 -5.45 24.88
CA ARG A 116 2.02 -6.73 25.09
C ARG A 116 3.49 -6.71 24.72
#